data_966159c657accf8850ad50466b0934c2
#
_entry.id   966159c657accf8850ad50466b0934c2
#
_cell.length_a   1.000
_cell.length_b   1.000
_cell.length_c   1.000
_cell.angle_alpha   90.00
_cell.angle_beta   90.00
_cell.angle_gamma   90.00
#
_symmetry.space_group_name_H-M   'P 1'
#
loop_
_entity.id
_entity.type
_entity.pdbx_description
1 polymer ?
#
loop_
_entity_poly.entity_id
_entity_poly.type
_entity_poly.pdbx_seq_one_letter_code
_entity_poly.pdbx_strand_id
1 'polypeptide(L)'
;MSRLSPVNQARWARFRHNRRGYWSLWIFAVLFALSMCSELIANDKPLLVHFKDRWYVPVLTTYSESDFGGPFATPAEYQDPWLREQIAQHGWAIWVPIRFGANSINFATSTPFPSPPSAQNWLGTDANGGDVLARILYGTRISLLFGLMLTLFSSVMGVVAGAVQGYYGGKIDLWGQRVIEVWSGMPTLFLIILLSSVVQPGFWWLLGITVLFGWMALVGVVRAEFLRTRNYDYIRAAQALGVSDGAIIFRHMLPNAVVATLTFLPFILCSSITTLTSLDFLGFGLPLGSPSLGELLLQGKNNLQAPWLGIAAFLSVAVLLSLLIFIGEAVRDAFDPNKAV
;
A
#
# COMPACT_ATOMS: atom_id res chain seq x y z
N MET A 1 -11.70 9.16 -26.77
CA MET A 1 -10.92 10.06 -25.89
C MET A 1 -11.90 10.99 -25.20
N SER A 2 -12.15 10.79 -23.90
CA SER A 2 -13.10 11.57 -23.10
C SER A 2 -12.66 13.04 -23.08
N ARG A 3 -13.60 13.92 -23.34
CA ARG A 3 -13.39 15.38 -23.38
C ARG A 3 -13.12 15.90 -21.97
N LEU A 4 -11.86 15.87 -21.55
CA LEU A 4 -11.45 16.56 -20.33
C LEU A 4 -11.74 18.05 -20.49
N SER A 5 -12.22 18.70 -19.42
CA SER A 5 -12.41 20.16 -19.44
C SER A 5 -11.08 20.86 -19.75
N PRO A 6 -11.10 22.06 -20.35
CA PRO A 6 -9.87 22.83 -20.66
C PRO A 6 -8.93 22.98 -19.46
N VAL A 7 -9.51 23.17 -18.26
CA VAL A 7 -8.74 23.26 -16.99
C VAL A 7 -8.01 21.98 -16.68
N ASN A 8 -8.66 20.82 -16.83
CA ASN A 8 -8.03 19.52 -16.57
C ASN A 8 -6.98 19.16 -17.64
N GLN A 9 -7.19 19.61 -18.89
CA GLN A 9 -6.15 19.46 -19.92
C GLN A 9 -4.91 20.28 -19.57
N ALA A 10 -5.06 21.52 -19.10
CA ALA A 10 -3.96 22.35 -18.67
C ALA A 10 -3.21 21.76 -17.47
N ARG A 11 -3.96 21.23 -16.47
CA ARG A 11 -3.36 20.53 -15.32
C ARG A 11 -2.55 19.29 -15.74
N TRP A 12 -3.11 18.48 -16.64
CA TRP A 12 -2.41 17.31 -17.16
C TRP A 12 -1.17 17.68 -17.96
N ALA A 13 -1.23 18.73 -18.78
CA ALA A 13 -0.07 19.24 -19.51
C ALA A 13 1.04 19.69 -18.57
N ARG A 14 0.72 20.44 -17.50
CA ARG A 14 1.68 20.84 -16.46
C ARG A 14 2.28 19.64 -15.75
N PHE A 15 1.47 18.66 -15.33
CA PHE A 15 1.94 17.43 -14.70
C PHE A 15 2.94 16.69 -15.61
N ARG A 16 2.61 16.55 -16.90
CA ARG A 16 3.47 15.90 -17.89
C ARG A 16 4.78 16.66 -18.15
N HIS A 17 4.76 17.99 -18.00
CA HIS A 17 5.96 18.81 -18.14
C HIS A 17 6.98 18.57 -17.00
N ASN A 18 6.52 18.24 -15.80
CA ASN A 18 7.35 17.78 -14.70
C ASN A 18 7.83 16.35 -14.95
N ARG A 19 8.95 16.22 -15.68
CA ARG A 19 9.47 14.89 -16.11
C ARG A 19 9.71 13.95 -14.94
N ARG A 20 10.18 14.46 -13.78
CA ARG A 20 10.43 13.62 -12.58
C ARG A 20 9.13 12.99 -12.08
N GLY A 21 8.11 13.78 -11.84
CA GLY A 21 6.82 13.27 -11.37
C GLY A 21 6.13 12.36 -12.39
N TYR A 22 6.21 12.70 -13.68
CA TYR A 22 5.64 11.90 -14.76
C TYR A 22 6.25 10.50 -14.84
N TRP A 23 7.57 10.39 -14.86
CA TRP A 23 8.24 9.09 -14.88
C TRP A 23 8.08 8.33 -13.58
N SER A 24 8.09 9.04 -12.43
CA SER A 24 7.81 8.42 -11.13
C SER A 24 6.43 7.79 -11.07
N LEU A 25 5.41 8.41 -11.68
CA LEU A 25 4.06 7.83 -11.77
C LEU A 25 4.06 6.51 -12.56
N TRP A 26 4.75 6.47 -13.70
CA TRP A 26 4.80 5.24 -14.51
C TRP A 26 5.60 4.14 -13.83
N ILE A 27 6.76 4.47 -13.22
CA ILE A 27 7.55 3.49 -12.46
C ILE A 27 6.72 2.96 -11.28
N PHE A 28 6.05 3.85 -10.54
CA PHE A 28 5.17 3.45 -9.45
C PHE A 28 4.02 2.56 -9.94
N ALA A 29 3.37 2.90 -11.05
CA ALA A 29 2.30 2.09 -11.64
C ALA A 29 2.79 0.69 -12.05
N VAL A 30 3.99 0.58 -12.61
CA VAL A 30 4.62 -0.71 -12.94
C VAL A 30 4.91 -1.50 -11.66
N LEU A 31 5.54 -0.89 -10.65
CA LEU A 31 5.82 -1.56 -9.38
C LEU A 31 4.52 -2.01 -8.69
N PHE A 32 3.49 -1.17 -8.72
CA PHE A 32 2.17 -1.53 -8.22
C PHE A 32 1.59 -2.74 -8.96
N ALA A 33 1.59 -2.71 -10.29
CA ALA A 33 1.09 -3.83 -11.10
C ALA A 33 1.90 -5.13 -10.86
N LEU A 34 3.22 -5.04 -10.79
CA LEU A 34 4.07 -6.19 -10.47
C LEU A 34 3.77 -6.74 -9.07
N SER A 35 3.58 -5.87 -8.08
CA SER A 35 3.22 -6.30 -6.72
C SER A 35 1.83 -6.92 -6.63
N MET A 36 0.86 -6.45 -7.44
CA MET A 36 -0.47 -7.07 -7.52
C MET A 36 -0.44 -8.45 -8.20
N CYS A 37 0.50 -8.65 -9.13
CA CYS A 37 0.71 -9.91 -9.83
C CYS A 37 1.81 -10.77 -9.18
N SER A 38 2.06 -10.63 -7.88
CA SER A 38 3.16 -11.34 -7.17
C SER A 38 3.11 -12.85 -7.39
N GLU A 39 1.92 -13.47 -7.42
CA GLU A 39 1.75 -14.91 -7.63
C GLU A 39 2.22 -15.38 -9.01
N LEU A 40 2.23 -14.50 -10.01
CA LEU A 40 2.71 -14.81 -11.36
C LEU A 40 4.22 -14.63 -11.50
N ILE A 41 4.87 -14.00 -10.52
CA ILE A 41 6.30 -13.68 -10.55
C ILE A 41 7.07 -14.52 -9.53
N ALA A 42 6.51 -14.68 -8.34
CA ALA A 42 7.11 -15.38 -7.21
C ALA A 42 6.08 -16.31 -6.57
N ASN A 43 6.22 -17.63 -6.79
CA ASN A 43 5.31 -18.64 -6.27
C ASN A 43 6.03 -19.96 -6.15
N ASP A 44 5.63 -20.78 -5.19
CA ASP A 44 6.10 -22.18 -5.01
C ASP A 44 5.36 -23.17 -5.93
N LYS A 45 4.30 -22.69 -6.63
CA LYS A 45 3.51 -23.49 -7.56
C LYS A 45 3.81 -23.08 -9.00
N PRO A 46 3.87 -24.06 -9.94
CA PRO A 46 3.98 -23.74 -11.36
C PRO A 46 2.70 -23.05 -11.87
N LEU A 47 2.85 -22.20 -12.89
CA LEU A 47 1.72 -21.54 -13.56
C LEU A 47 0.82 -22.55 -14.28
N LEU A 48 1.45 -23.51 -14.96
CA LEU A 48 0.79 -24.50 -15.77
C LEU A 48 1.54 -25.82 -15.69
N VAL A 49 0.81 -26.91 -15.53
CA VAL A 49 1.35 -28.27 -15.57
C VAL A 49 0.56 -29.06 -16.61
N HIS A 50 1.25 -29.72 -17.52
CA HIS A 50 0.71 -30.75 -18.38
C HIS A 50 1.21 -32.09 -17.86
N PHE A 51 0.28 -32.97 -17.44
CA PHE A 51 0.61 -34.28 -16.89
C PHE A 51 -0.38 -35.33 -17.36
N LYS A 52 0.08 -36.42 -17.99
CA LYS A 52 -0.75 -37.52 -18.52
C LYS A 52 -1.96 -37.04 -19.31
N ASP A 53 -1.71 -36.16 -20.32
CA ASP A 53 -2.72 -35.59 -21.22
C ASP A 53 -3.77 -34.69 -20.55
N ARG A 54 -3.55 -34.27 -19.28
CA ARG A 54 -4.41 -33.33 -18.57
C ARG A 54 -3.66 -32.03 -18.25
N TRP A 55 -4.43 -30.94 -18.25
CA TRP A 55 -3.94 -29.61 -17.92
C TRP A 55 -4.31 -29.25 -16.49
N TYR A 56 -3.36 -28.76 -15.74
CA TYR A 56 -3.50 -28.29 -14.36
C TYR A 56 -3.00 -26.87 -14.25
N VAL A 57 -3.72 -26.02 -13.50
CA VAL A 57 -3.35 -24.62 -13.23
C VAL A 57 -3.16 -24.43 -11.72
N PRO A 58 -2.02 -24.83 -11.16
CA PRO A 58 -1.78 -24.85 -9.71
C PRO A 58 -1.88 -23.50 -9.02
N VAL A 59 -1.63 -22.40 -9.74
CA VAL A 59 -1.75 -21.03 -9.20
C VAL A 59 -3.20 -20.68 -8.86
N LEU A 60 -4.18 -21.22 -9.61
CA LEU A 60 -5.61 -20.90 -9.43
C LEU A 60 -6.33 -21.94 -8.60
N THR A 61 -5.91 -23.20 -8.67
CA THR A 61 -6.62 -24.33 -8.04
C THR A 61 -5.63 -25.20 -7.28
N THR A 62 -6.00 -25.62 -6.08
CA THR A 62 -5.20 -26.57 -5.29
C THR A 62 -5.54 -27.98 -5.75
N TYR A 63 -4.53 -28.72 -6.20
CA TYR A 63 -4.62 -30.13 -6.57
C TYR A 63 -4.01 -31.01 -5.49
N SER A 64 -4.44 -32.27 -5.43
CA SER A 64 -3.89 -33.23 -4.49
C SER A 64 -2.66 -33.95 -5.09
N GLU A 65 -1.82 -34.47 -4.24
CA GLU A 65 -0.67 -35.31 -4.67
C GLU A 65 -1.17 -36.55 -5.45
N SER A 66 -2.35 -37.08 -5.10
CA SER A 66 -2.96 -38.22 -5.79
C SER A 66 -3.32 -37.91 -7.24
N ASP A 67 -3.55 -36.65 -7.63
CA ASP A 67 -3.79 -36.27 -9.03
C ASP A 67 -2.55 -36.47 -9.91
N PHE A 68 -1.37 -36.52 -9.28
CA PHE A 68 -0.08 -36.75 -9.92
C PHE A 68 0.45 -38.18 -9.67
N GLY A 69 -0.38 -39.07 -9.10
CA GLY A 69 -0.03 -40.46 -8.89
C GLY A 69 0.62 -40.75 -7.52
N GLY A 70 0.59 -39.79 -6.60
CA GLY A 70 1.05 -39.98 -5.23
C GLY A 70 0.03 -40.73 -4.35
N PRO A 71 0.48 -41.25 -3.20
CA PRO A 71 -0.37 -42.04 -2.31
C PRO A 71 -1.31 -41.20 -1.43
N PHE A 72 -1.11 -39.88 -1.33
CA PHE A 72 -1.80 -39.02 -0.37
C PHE A 72 -2.80 -38.07 -1.04
N ALA A 73 -3.92 -37.82 -0.37
CA ALA A 73 -4.89 -36.80 -0.78
C ALA A 73 -4.57 -35.41 -0.19
N THR A 74 -3.32 -35.18 0.23
CA THR A 74 -2.83 -33.89 0.71
C THR A 74 -2.55 -32.94 -0.47
N PRO A 75 -2.57 -31.62 -0.26
CA PRO A 75 -2.20 -30.67 -1.31
C PRO A 75 -0.80 -30.99 -1.89
N ALA A 76 -0.69 -30.95 -3.22
CA ALA A 76 0.55 -31.26 -3.92
C ALA A 76 1.63 -30.21 -3.60
N GLU A 77 2.80 -30.65 -3.12
CA GLU A 77 3.98 -29.81 -2.88
C GLU A 77 4.90 -29.88 -4.12
N TYR A 78 4.75 -28.90 -5.01
CA TYR A 78 5.49 -28.88 -6.29
C TYR A 78 7.00 -28.69 -6.14
N GLN A 79 7.49 -28.35 -4.94
CA GLN A 79 8.92 -28.32 -4.62
C GLN A 79 9.49 -29.71 -4.25
N ASP A 80 8.64 -30.67 -3.95
CA ASP A 80 9.05 -32.04 -3.63
C ASP A 80 9.80 -32.66 -4.81
N PRO A 81 11.01 -33.23 -4.59
CA PRO A 81 11.80 -33.87 -5.64
C PRO A 81 11.04 -34.99 -6.37
N TRP A 82 10.27 -35.81 -5.63
CA TRP A 82 9.48 -36.91 -6.20
C TRP A 82 8.43 -36.38 -7.19
N LEU A 83 7.66 -35.38 -6.76
CA LEU A 83 6.61 -34.81 -7.62
C LEU A 83 7.19 -34.11 -8.86
N ARG A 84 8.31 -33.42 -8.70
CA ARG A 84 9.05 -32.82 -9.82
C ARG A 84 9.51 -33.86 -10.85
N GLU A 85 10.02 -35.01 -10.38
CA GLU A 85 10.43 -36.11 -11.22
C GLU A 85 9.23 -36.74 -11.94
N GLN A 86 8.12 -36.97 -11.25
CA GLN A 86 6.88 -37.49 -11.87
C GLN A 86 6.39 -36.56 -12.99
N ILE A 87 6.36 -35.25 -12.74
CA ILE A 87 5.94 -34.26 -13.75
C ILE A 87 6.94 -34.26 -14.94
N ALA A 88 8.24 -34.38 -14.69
CA ALA A 88 9.25 -34.40 -15.75
C ALA A 88 9.21 -35.69 -16.60
N GLN A 89 8.86 -36.85 -16.00
CA GLN A 89 8.73 -38.12 -16.72
C GLN A 89 7.47 -38.24 -17.56
N HIS A 90 6.35 -37.64 -17.11
CA HIS A 90 5.02 -37.82 -17.71
C HIS A 90 4.44 -36.53 -18.32
N GLY A 91 5.21 -35.44 -18.37
CA GLY A 91 4.75 -34.15 -18.84
C GLY A 91 5.79 -33.05 -18.71
N TRP A 92 5.30 -31.82 -18.50
CA TRP A 92 6.12 -30.62 -18.30
C TRP A 92 5.39 -29.57 -17.47
N ALA A 93 6.13 -28.63 -16.91
CA ALA A 93 5.58 -27.52 -16.13
C ALA A 93 6.22 -26.18 -16.51
N ILE A 94 5.39 -25.14 -16.59
CA ILE A 94 5.84 -23.75 -16.72
C ILE A 94 5.92 -23.15 -15.34
N TRP A 95 7.13 -22.81 -14.93
CA TRP A 95 7.39 -22.19 -13.64
C TRP A 95 7.42 -20.66 -13.72
N VAL A 96 7.14 -20.01 -12.61
CA VAL A 96 7.41 -18.60 -12.40
C VAL A 96 8.90 -18.32 -12.29
N PRO A 97 9.36 -17.08 -12.57
CA PRO A 97 10.78 -16.72 -12.46
C PRO A 97 11.38 -16.98 -11.08
N ILE A 98 10.65 -16.68 -10.00
CA ILE A 98 11.06 -16.90 -8.60
C ILE A 98 10.23 -18.06 -8.06
N ARG A 99 10.87 -19.22 -7.84
CA ARG A 99 10.18 -20.46 -7.45
C ARG A 99 9.86 -20.53 -5.95
N PHE A 100 9.70 -19.39 -5.28
CA PHE A 100 9.37 -19.26 -3.87
C PHE A 100 8.21 -18.28 -3.71
N GLY A 101 7.24 -18.65 -2.89
CA GLY A 101 6.12 -17.79 -2.53
C GLY A 101 6.43 -16.92 -1.30
N ALA A 102 5.40 -16.26 -0.79
CA ALA A 102 5.52 -15.36 0.37
C ALA A 102 6.01 -16.07 1.64
N ASN A 103 5.60 -17.35 1.82
CA ASN A 103 5.85 -18.15 3.02
C ASN A 103 6.65 -19.41 2.73
N SER A 104 7.16 -19.59 1.52
CA SER A 104 7.94 -20.76 1.14
C SER A 104 9.35 -20.69 1.75
N ILE A 105 9.79 -21.78 2.37
CA ILE A 105 11.13 -21.92 2.96
C ILE A 105 12.00 -22.71 1.99
N ASN A 106 13.21 -22.23 1.72
CA ASN A 106 14.17 -22.96 0.92
C ASN A 106 15.06 -23.84 1.81
N PHE A 107 14.71 -25.10 1.94
CA PHE A 107 15.52 -26.08 2.70
C PHE A 107 16.75 -26.60 1.94
N ALA A 108 16.89 -26.28 0.64
CA ALA A 108 17.99 -26.77 -0.20
C ALA A 108 19.24 -25.87 -0.14
N THR A 109 19.32 -24.95 0.82
CA THR A 109 20.51 -24.09 1.00
C THR A 109 21.66 -24.85 1.65
N SER A 110 22.87 -24.60 1.17
CA SER A 110 24.10 -25.19 1.73
C SER A 110 24.61 -24.48 2.98
N THR A 111 24.07 -23.30 3.28
CA THR A 111 24.48 -22.46 4.41
C THR A 111 23.29 -22.22 5.36
N PRO A 112 23.57 -22.03 6.67
CA PRO A 112 22.49 -21.66 7.61
C PRO A 112 21.78 -20.36 7.23
N PHE A 113 20.53 -20.22 7.66
CA PHE A 113 19.76 -18.99 7.47
C PHE A 113 20.25 -17.86 8.42
N PRO A 114 20.26 -16.61 7.95
CA PRO A 114 19.99 -16.16 6.58
C PRO A 114 21.14 -16.51 5.61
N SER A 115 20.81 -17.10 4.44
CA SER A 115 21.78 -17.52 3.43
C SER A 115 22.05 -16.41 2.42
N PRO A 116 23.30 -16.24 1.93
CA PRO A 116 23.66 -15.19 0.99
C PRO A 116 22.98 -15.36 -0.37
N PRO A 117 22.98 -14.31 -1.21
CA PRO A 117 22.48 -14.37 -2.58
C PRO A 117 23.06 -15.54 -3.38
N SER A 118 22.19 -16.25 -4.10
CA SER A 118 22.50 -17.44 -4.89
C SER A 118 21.71 -17.46 -6.20
N ALA A 119 22.00 -18.45 -7.06
CA ALA A 119 21.26 -18.65 -8.30
C ALA A 119 19.76 -18.97 -8.07
N GLN A 120 19.41 -19.54 -6.92
CA GLN A 120 18.04 -19.87 -6.55
C GLN A 120 17.36 -18.70 -5.82
N ASN A 121 18.09 -18.01 -4.94
CA ASN A 121 17.63 -16.88 -4.14
C ASN A 121 18.46 -15.65 -4.52
N TRP A 122 17.98 -14.86 -5.48
CA TRP A 122 18.75 -13.76 -6.09
C TRP A 122 19.17 -12.68 -5.08
N LEU A 123 18.35 -12.41 -4.08
CA LEU A 123 18.68 -11.51 -2.97
C LEU A 123 18.95 -12.25 -1.65
N GLY A 124 19.26 -13.56 -1.73
CA GLY A 124 19.46 -14.40 -0.56
C GLY A 124 18.18 -14.80 0.14
N THR A 125 18.32 -15.42 1.31
CA THR A 125 17.18 -15.79 2.17
C THR A 125 17.11 -14.90 3.40
N ASP A 126 15.93 -14.84 3.99
CA ASP A 126 15.70 -14.19 5.27
C ASP A 126 16.09 -15.12 6.45
N ALA A 127 15.91 -14.63 7.68
CA ALA A 127 16.25 -15.38 8.89
C ALA A 127 15.42 -16.67 9.07
N ASN A 128 14.30 -16.80 8.37
CA ASN A 128 13.41 -17.97 8.43
C ASN A 128 13.56 -18.87 7.19
N GLY A 129 14.48 -18.55 6.26
CA GLY A 129 14.70 -19.31 5.02
C GLY A 129 13.79 -18.90 3.87
N GLY A 130 13.00 -17.85 4.01
CA GLY A 130 12.17 -17.30 2.94
C GLY A 130 12.99 -16.51 1.91
N ASP A 131 12.59 -16.54 0.64
CA ASP A 131 13.24 -15.77 -0.41
C ASP A 131 13.01 -14.26 -0.23
N VAL A 132 14.10 -13.48 -0.13
CA VAL A 132 14.04 -12.04 0.14
C VAL A 132 13.33 -11.28 -0.97
N LEU A 133 13.55 -11.65 -2.25
CA LEU A 133 12.92 -10.96 -3.37
C LEU A 133 11.43 -11.24 -3.44
N ALA A 134 11.01 -12.48 -3.19
CA ALA A 134 9.60 -12.84 -3.05
C ALA A 134 8.95 -12.03 -1.92
N ARG A 135 9.57 -11.99 -0.74
CA ARG A 135 9.06 -11.23 0.41
C ARG A 135 8.98 -9.72 0.16
N ILE A 136 9.90 -9.14 -0.61
CA ILE A 136 9.83 -7.75 -1.05
C ILE A 136 8.62 -7.52 -1.95
N LEU A 137 8.36 -8.39 -2.93
CA LEU A 137 7.21 -8.27 -3.83
C LEU A 137 5.88 -8.33 -3.06
N TYR A 138 5.70 -9.34 -2.23
CA TYR A 138 4.50 -9.49 -1.42
C TYR A 138 4.37 -8.42 -0.34
N GLY A 139 5.48 -8.04 0.32
CA GLY A 139 5.52 -6.97 1.31
C GLY A 139 5.18 -5.60 0.70
N THR A 140 5.65 -5.34 -0.52
CA THR A 140 5.28 -4.15 -1.29
C THR A 140 3.78 -4.12 -1.56
N ARG A 141 3.17 -5.23 -1.97
CA ARG A 141 1.71 -5.34 -2.17
C ARG A 141 0.94 -5.00 -0.90
N ILE A 142 1.32 -5.62 0.22
CA ILE A 142 0.64 -5.39 1.50
C ILE A 142 0.79 -3.92 1.93
N SER A 143 1.99 -3.35 1.83
CA SER A 143 2.25 -1.96 2.18
C SER A 143 1.47 -0.98 1.32
N LEU A 144 1.36 -1.24 0.01
CA LEU A 144 0.59 -0.41 -0.92
C LEU A 144 -0.91 -0.51 -0.67
N LEU A 145 -1.45 -1.72 -0.49
CA LEU A 145 -2.87 -1.92 -0.18
C LEU A 145 -3.25 -1.26 1.14
N PHE A 146 -2.46 -1.47 2.18
CA PHE A 146 -2.67 -0.84 3.48
C PHE A 146 -2.61 0.69 3.36
N GLY A 147 -1.57 1.21 2.72
CA GLY A 147 -1.40 2.64 2.52
C GLY A 147 -2.54 3.28 1.74
N LEU A 148 -3.00 2.63 0.65
CA LEU A 148 -4.14 3.10 -0.15
C LEU A 148 -5.45 3.08 0.65
N MET A 149 -5.73 2.00 1.39
CA MET A 149 -6.93 1.91 2.22
C MET A 149 -6.90 2.93 3.35
N LEU A 150 -5.76 3.04 4.06
CA LEU A 150 -5.61 4.04 5.11
C LEU A 150 -5.78 5.46 4.57
N THR A 151 -5.17 5.76 3.42
CA THR A 151 -5.32 7.07 2.75
C THR A 151 -6.77 7.33 2.37
N LEU A 152 -7.46 6.34 1.79
CA LEU A 152 -8.86 6.48 1.39
C LEU A 152 -9.77 6.76 2.60
N PHE A 153 -9.75 5.88 3.60
CA PHE A 153 -10.65 6.01 4.76
C PHE A 153 -10.34 7.25 5.58
N SER A 154 -9.07 7.53 5.85
CA SER A 154 -8.66 8.74 6.58
C SER A 154 -9.02 10.01 5.81
N SER A 155 -8.87 10.01 4.49
CA SER A 155 -9.23 11.18 3.66
C SER A 155 -10.73 11.42 3.65
N VAL A 156 -11.54 10.38 3.52
CA VAL A 156 -13.01 10.53 3.57
C VAL A 156 -13.45 11.10 4.92
N MET A 157 -12.96 10.54 6.03
CA MET A 157 -13.27 11.03 7.37
C MET A 157 -12.80 12.48 7.58
N GLY A 158 -11.56 12.78 7.18
CA GLY A 158 -10.98 14.12 7.30
C GLY A 158 -11.70 15.17 6.47
N VAL A 159 -12.11 14.82 5.23
CA VAL A 159 -12.90 15.68 4.37
C VAL A 159 -14.28 15.96 4.97
N VAL A 160 -14.98 14.93 5.46
CA VAL A 160 -16.30 15.09 6.08
C VAL A 160 -16.19 15.96 7.34
N ALA A 161 -15.25 15.66 8.24
CA ALA A 161 -15.07 16.42 9.48
C ALA A 161 -14.67 17.87 9.20
N GLY A 162 -13.75 18.12 8.25
CA GLY A 162 -13.33 19.46 7.85
C GLY A 162 -14.45 20.25 7.17
N ALA A 163 -15.23 19.59 6.30
CA ALA A 163 -16.38 20.21 5.64
C ALA A 163 -17.45 20.66 6.66
N VAL A 164 -17.81 19.79 7.60
CA VAL A 164 -18.80 20.10 8.64
C VAL A 164 -18.33 21.27 9.51
N GLN A 165 -17.09 21.21 10.00
CA GLN A 165 -16.52 22.29 10.81
C GLN A 165 -16.43 23.62 10.04
N GLY A 166 -15.94 23.57 8.79
CA GLY A 166 -15.77 24.78 7.97
C GLY A 166 -17.10 25.39 7.49
N TYR A 167 -18.11 24.55 7.20
CA TYR A 167 -19.42 25.04 6.73
C TYR A 167 -20.23 25.68 7.86
N TYR A 168 -20.48 24.94 8.95
CA TYR A 168 -21.30 25.44 10.05
C TYR A 168 -20.55 26.47 10.90
N GLY A 169 -19.26 26.27 11.15
CA GLY A 169 -18.47 27.20 11.96
C GLY A 169 -18.93 27.29 13.42
N GLY A 170 -18.62 28.40 14.08
CA GLY A 170 -19.11 28.71 15.41
C GLY A 170 -18.82 27.62 16.47
N LYS A 171 -19.86 27.18 17.18
CA LYS A 171 -19.72 26.14 18.23
C LYS A 171 -19.29 24.76 17.69
N ILE A 172 -19.78 24.38 16.49
CA ILE A 172 -19.43 23.09 15.86
C ILE A 172 -17.93 23.05 15.53
N ASP A 173 -17.42 24.13 14.98
CA ASP A 173 -16.01 24.28 14.67
C ASP A 173 -15.17 24.29 15.93
N LEU A 174 -15.56 25.06 16.94
CA LEU A 174 -14.83 25.14 18.22
C LEU A 174 -14.75 23.78 18.91
N TRP A 175 -15.86 23.05 19.04
CA TRP A 175 -15.86 21.73 19.67
C TRP A 175 -15.10 20.70 18.82
N GLY A 176 -15.26 20.75 17.49
CA GLY A 176 -14.51 19.89 16.56
C GLY A 176 -13.01 20.08 16.71
N GLN A 177 -12.52 21.32 16.81
CA GLN A 177 -11.10 21.59 17.04
C GLN A 177 -10.64 21.10 18.42
N ARG A 178 -11.45 21.24 19.48
CA ARG A 178 -11.11 20.71 20.82
C ARG A 178 -10.98 19.18 20.82
N VAL A 179 -11.86 18.49 20.12
CA VAL A 179 -11.75 17.03 19.95
C VAL A 179 -10.45 16.67 19.24
N ILE A 180 -10.13 17.37 18.16
CA ILE A 180 -8.87 17.12 17.41
C ILE A 180 -7.64 17.40 18.26
N GLU A 181 -7.62 18.50 19.01
CA GLU A 181 -6.52 18.85 19.90
C GLU A 181 -6.26 17.77 20.97
N VAL A 182 -7.32 17.31 21.63
CA VAL A 182 -7.21 16.23 22.62
C VAL A 182 -6.77 14.92 21.99
N TRP A 183 -7.38 14.56 20.83
CA TRP A 183 -7.10 13.30 20.16
C TRP A 183 -5.69 13.25 19.56
N SER A 184 -5.24 14.35 18.94
CA SER A 184 -3.89 14.46 18.39
C SER A 184 -2.79 14.54 19.46
N GLY A 185 -3.15 14.94 20.68
CA GLY A 185 -2.25 14.92 21.83
C GLY A 185 -1.93 13.51 22.36
N MET A 186 -2.69 12.50 21.96
CA MET A 186 -2.42 11.13 22.36
C MET A 186 -1.24 10.54 21.57
N PRO A 187 -0.26 9.92 22.26
CA PRO A 187 0.87 9.29 21.56
C PRO A 187 0.43 7.99 20.88
N THR A 188 0.04 8.10 19.60
CA THR A 188 -0.58 7.03 18.79
C THR A 188 0.23 5.72 18.85
N LEU A 189 1.56 5.80 18.76
CA LEU A 189 2.42 4.63 18.82
C LEU A 189 2.25 3.85 20.12
N PHE A 190 2.24 4.54 21.28
CA PHE A 190 2.06 3.89 22.57
C PHE A 190 0.68 3.25 22.71
N LEU A 191 -0.35 3.88 22.17
CA LEU A 191 -1.69 3.30 22.17
C LEU A 191 -1.76 2.02 21.31
N ILE A 192 -1.12 2.02 20.15
CA ILE A 192 -1.04 0.82 19.30
C ILE A 192 -0.29 -0.29 20.03
N ILE A 193 0.85 0.00 20.65
CA ILE A 193 1.63 -0.97 21.44
C ILE A 193 0.77 -1.55 22.57
N LEU A 194 0.10 -0.69 23.35
CA LEU A 194 -0.76 -1.13 24.44
C LEU A 194 -1.89 -2.03 23.96
N LEU A 195 -2.56 -1.65 22.88
CA LEU A 195 -3.67 -2.42 22.33
C LEU A 195 -3.19 -3.72 21.66
N SER A 196 -2.02 -3.73 21.04
CA SER A 196 -1.41 -4.95 20.45
C SER A 196 -1.02 -5.98 21.51
N SER A 197 -0.84 -5.57 22.76
CA SER A 197 -0.60 -6.51 23.87
C SER A 197 -1.86 -7.29 24.28
N VAL A 198 -3.04 -6.79 23.96
CA VAL A 198 -4.34 -7.39 24.31
C VAL A 198 -4.95 -8.13 23.11
N VAL A 199 -4.80 -7.55 21.92
CA VAL A 199 -5.38 -8.08 20.67
C VAL A 199 -4.25 -8.45 19.73
N GLN A 200 -4.27 -9.67 19.18
CA GLN A 200 -3.30 -10.05 18.16
C GLN A 200 -3.47 -9.14 16.94
N PRO A 201 -2.42 -8.40 16.54
CA PRO A 201 -2.51 -7.50 15.41
C PRO A 201 -2.71 -8.27 14.11
N GLY A 202 -3.57 -7.72 13.27
CA GLY A 202 -3.82 -8.20 11.93
C GLY A 202 -4.06 -7.02 11.01
N PHE A 203 -4.08 -7.25 9.71
CA PHE A 203 -4.22 -6.19 8.71
C PHE A 203 -5.39 -5.25 8.98
N TRP A 204 -6.59 -5.79 9.20
CA TRP A 204 -7.81 -5.01 9.41
C TRP A 204 -7.84 -4.29 10.75
N TRP A 205 -7.28 -4.92 11.77
CA TRP A 205 -7.18 -4.31 13.10
C TRP A 205 -6.24 -3.10 13.08
N LEU A 206 -5.05 -3.28 12.48
CA LEU A 206 -4.08 -2.18 12.31
C LEU A 206 -4.66 -1.05 11.45
N LEU A 207 -5.35 -1.40 10.37
CA LEU A 207 -6.02 -0.42 9.52
C LEU A 207 -7.06 0.38 10.32
N GLY A 208 -7.92 -0.30 11.09
CA GLY A 208 -8.95 0.34 11.89
C GLY A 208 -8.38 1.34 12.90
N ILE A 209 -7.37 0.89 13.67
CA ILE A 209 -6.77 1.77 14.69
C ILE A 209 -5.99 2.94 14.07
N THR A 210 -5.27 2.72 12.97
CA THR A 210 -4.54 3.80 12.30
C THR A 210 -5.46 4.81 11.63
N VAL A 211 -6.62 4.39 11.10
CA VAL A 211 -7.66 5.29 10.58
C VAL A 211 -8.18 6.23 11.67
N LEU A 212 -8.35 5.73 12.92
CA LEU A 212 -8.83 6.56 14.04
C LEU A 212 -7.91 7.77 14.34
N PHE A 213 -6.66 7.73 13.93
CA PHE A 213 -5.71 8.83 14.10
C PHE A 213 -5.37 9.53 12.78
N GLY A 214 -5.42 8.82 11.66
CA GLY A 214 -5.00 9.35 10.35
C GLY A 214 -5.92 10.42 9.76
N TRP A 215 -7.20 10.40 10.09
CA TRP A 215 -8.21 11.31 9.50
C TRP A 215 -7.98 12.79 9.81
N MET A 216 -7.31 13.12 10.89
CA MET A 216 -7.06 14.49 11.31
C MET A 216 -6.18 15.28 10.34
N ALA A 217 -5.32 14.59 9.58
CA ALA A 217 -4.36 15.22 8.68
C ALA A 217 -4.99 16.16 7.63
N LEU A 218 -6.17 15.83 7.13
CA LEU A 218 -6.87 16.63 6.12
C LEU A 218 -7.88 17.63 6.67
N VAL A 219 -8.29 17.47 7.94
CA VAL A 219 -9.34 18.33 8.51
C VAL A 219 -8.99 19.80 8.40
N GLY A 220 -7.77 20.20 8.77
CA GLY A 220 -7.32 21.58 8.74
C GLY A 220 -7.38 22.21 7.34
N VAL A 221 -6.93 21.45 6.33
CA VAL A 221 -6.93 21.89 4.92
C VAL A 221 -8.35 22.07 4.40
N VAL A 222 -9.21 21.08 4.60
CA VAL A 222 -10.60 21.12 4.12
C VAL A 222 -11.41 22.18 4.85
N ARG A 223 -11.25 22.26 6.18
CA ARG A 223 -11.88 23.29 7.01
C ARG A 223 -11.51 24.70 6.54
N ALA A 224 -10.24 24.97 6.29
CA ALA A 224 -9.79 26.28 5.82
C ALA A 224 -10.41 26.63 4.47
N GLU A 225 -10.49 25.66 3.54
CA GLU A 225 -11.11 25.85 2.23
C GLU A 225 -12.62 26.13 2.35
N PHE A 226 -13.32 25.43 3.24
CA PHE A 226 -14.74 25.66 3.49
C PHE A 226 -15.01 27.01 4.16
N LEU A 227 -14.19 27.40 5.15
CA LEU A 227 -14.29 28.73 5.79
C LEU A 227 -14.06 29.86 4.78
N ARG A 228 -13.17 29.69 3.83
CA ARG A 228 -12.91 30.64 2.75
C ARG A 228 -14.07 30.71 1.79
N THR A 229 -14.50 29.55 1.28
CA THR A 229 -15.48 29.42 0.21
C THR A 229 -16.88 29.84 0.65
N ARG A 230 -17.28 29.59 1.90
CA ARG A 230 -18.62 29.97 2.41
C ARG A 230 -18.89 31.47 2.37
N ASN A 231 -17.83 32.30 2.31
CA ASN A 231 -17.95 33.75 2.25
C ASN A 231 -18.05 34.28 0.82
N TYR A 232 -18.01 33.45 -0.21
CA TYR A 232 -18.14 33.86 -1.58
C TYR A 232 -19.61 34.23 -1.94
N ASP A 233 -19.78 35.24 -2.78
CA ASP A 233 -21.10 35.80 -3.12
C ASP A 233 -22.04 34.74 -3.73
N TYR A 234 -21.52 33.81 -4.54
CA TYR A 234 -22.35 32.75 -5.12
C TYR A 234 -22.90 31.77 -4.07
N ILE A 235 -22.17 31.52 -2.97
CA ILE A 235 -22.65 30.68 -1.86
C ILE A 235 -23.72 31.44 -1.07
N ARG A 236 -23.49 32.71 -0.76
CA ARG A 236 -24.47 33.56 -0.08
C ARG A 236 -25.74 33.71 -0.90
N ALA A 237 -25.63 33.87 -2.22
CA ALA A 237 -26.75 33.89 -3.12
C ALA A 237 -27.57 32.60 -3.11
N ALA A 238 -26.86 31.43 -3.14
CA ALA A 238 -27.52 30.13 -3.04
C ALA A 238 -28.30 29.96 -1.71
N GLN A 239 -27.69 30.40 -0.58
CA GLN A 239 -28.36 30.41 0.73
C GLN A 239 -29.60 31.31 0.74
N ALA A 240 -29.50 32.51 0.19
CA ALA A 240 -30.63 33.45 0.09
C ALA A 240 -31.78 32.91 -0.79
N LEU A 241 -31.46 32.08 -1.78
CA LEU A 241 -32.44 31.40 -2.64
C LEU A 241 -33.02 30.13 -2.01
N GLY A 242 -32.66 29.80 -0.76
CA GLY A 242 -33.17 28.64 -0.02
C GLY A 242 -32.62 27.28 -0.47
N VAL A 243 -31.46 27.25 -1.14
CA VAL A 243 -30.80 25.99 -1.48
C VAL A 243 -30.40 25.27 -0.19
N SER A 244 -30.67 23.98 -0.09
CA SER A 244 -30.37 23.19 1.11
C SER A 244 -28.85 23.11 1.40
N ASP A 245 -28.49 23.08 2.70
CA ASP A 245 -27.10 22.99 3.15
C ASP A 245 -26.35 21.82 2.50
N GLY A 246 -26.97 20.64 2.42
CA GLY A 246 -26.40 19.50 1.75
C GLY A 246 -26.03 19.76 0.29
N ALA A 247 -26.96 20.42 -0.46
CA ALA A 247 -26.68 20.77 -1.85
C ALA A 247 -25.55 21.81 -1.97
N ILE A 248 -25.48 22.77 -1.06
CA ILE A 248 -24.40 23.76 -1.02
C ILE A 248 -23.05 23.05 -0.73
N ILE A 249 -22.99 22.19 0.29
CA ILE A 249 -21.79 21.46 0.65
C ILE A 249 -21.33 20.59 -0.52
N PHE A 250 -22.16 19.67 -1.01
CA PHE A 250 -21.75 18.66 -1.97
C PHE A 250 -21.57 19.19 -3.39
N ARG A 251 -22.38 20.16 -3.83
CA ARG A 251 -22.39 20.63 -5.22
C ARG A 251 -21.54 21.87 -5.45
N HIS A 252 -21.39 22.72 -4.45
CA HIS A 252 -20.74 24.03 -4.61
C HIS A 252 -19.39 24.13 -3.88
N MET A 253 -19.25 23.57 -2.68
CA MET A 253 -18.05 23.74 -1.87
C MET A 253 -17.08 22.56 -1.96
N LEU A 254 -17.59 21.33 -1.82
CA LEU A 254 -16.78 20.11 -1.83
C LEU A 254 -15.91 19.93 -3.09
N PRO A 255 -16.37 20.22 -4.33
CA PRO A 255 -15.54 20.11 -5.51
C PRO A 255 -14.27 20.96 -5.45
N ASN A 256 -14.34 22.13 -4.83
CA ASN A 256 -13.18 23.02 -4.65
C ASN A 256 -12.24 22.48 -3.57
N ALA A 257 -12.78 22.00 -2.45
CA ALA A 257 -12.00 21.41 -1.37
C ALA A 257 -11.31 20.11 -1.81
N VAL A 258 -11.95 19.27 -2.64
CA VAL A 258 -11.35 18.06 -3.21
C VAL A 258 -10.11 18.38 -4.03
N VAL A 259 -10.11 19.47 -4.79
CA VAL A 259 -8.93 19.91 -5.55
C VAL A 259 -7.74 20.17 -4.62
N ALA A 260 -7.95 20.88 -3.52
CA ALA A 260 -6.91 21.10 -2.50
C ALA A 260 -6.49 19.77 -1.86
N THR A 261 -7.43 18.89 -1.52
CA THR A 261 -7.18 17.58 -0.91
C THR A 261 -6.31 16.68 -1.81
N LEU A 262 -6.56 16.64 -3.12
CA LEU A 262 -5.83 15.80 -4.08
C LEU A 262 -4.32 16.04 -4.05
N THR A 263 -3.89 17.28 -3.76
CA THR A 263 -2.45 17.61 -3.68
C THR A 263 -1.76 17.00 -2.45
N PHE A 264 -2.52 16.60 -1.43
CA PHE A 264 -2.00 15.98 -0.20
C PHE A 264 -2.05 14.45 -0.24
N LEU A 265 -2.87 13.83 -1.10
CA LEU A 265 -3.05 12.37 -1.12
C LEU A 265 -1.74 11.58 -1.28
N PRO A 266 -0.81 11.92 -2.18
CA PRO A 266 0.45 11.17 -2.31
C PRO A 266 1.30 11.24 -1.03
N PHE A 267 1.29 12.38 -0.32
CA PHE A 267 2.02 12.54 0.94
C PHE A 267 1.36 11.77 2.09
N ILE A 268 0.03 11.70 2.13
CA ILE A 268 -0.71 10.88 3.09
C ILE A 268 -0.42 9.40 2.83
N LEU A 269 -0.41 8.97 1.57
CA LEU A 269 -0.06 7.61 1.19
C LEU A 269 1.39 7.28 1.62
N CYS A 270 2.32 8.19 1.40
CA CYS A 270 3.70 8.06 1.85
C CYS A 270 3.78 7.87 3.38
N SER A 271 3.08 8.72 4.14
CA SER A 271 2.98 8.62 5.61
C SER A 271 2.33 7.29 6.04
N SER A 272 1.28 6.84 5.36
CA SER A 272 0.57 5.59 5.66
C SER A 272 1.46 4.36 5.49
N ILE A 273 2.25 4.30 4.39
CA ILE A 273 3.24 3.22 4.16
C ILE A 273 4.32 3.27 5.23
N THR A 274 4.83 4.46 5.55
CA THR A 274 5.85 4.64 6.60
C THR A 274 5.33 4.18 7.96
N THR A 275 4.07 4.47 8.29
CA THR A 275 3.45 4.05 9.56
C THR A 275 3.41 2.53 9.67
N LEU A 276 2.92 1.81 8.64
CA LEU A 276 2.92 0.35 8.65
C LEU A 276 4.34 -0.21 8.77
N THR A 277 5.26 0.28 7.93
CA THR A 277 6.66 -0.17 7.94
C THR A 277 7.31 0.04 9.31
N SER A 278 7.02 1.16 9.99
CA SER A 278 7.54 1.45 11.32
C SER A 278 6.94 0.52 12.39
N LEU A 279 5.63 0.24 12.32
CA LEU A 279 4.97 -0.68 13.24
C LEU A 279 5.51 -2.12 13.08
N ASP A 280 5.68 -2.58 11.84
CA ASP A 280 6.27 -3.89 11.54
C ASP A 280 7.72 -3.97 12.03
N PHE A 281 8.52 -2.91 11.78
CA PHE A 281 9.90 -2.82 12.26
C PHE A 281 10.03 -2.86 13.79
N LEU A 282 9.04 -2.33 14.50
CA LEU A 282 8.99 -2.35 15.96
C LEU A 282 8.39 -3.66 16.52
N GLY A 283 7.87 -4.56 15.65
CA GLY A 283 7.23 -5.81 16.05
C GLY A 283 5.78 -5.68 16.53
N PHE A 284 5.14 -4.55 16.27
CA PHE A 284 3.73 -4.26 16.63
C PHE A 284 2.82 -4.13 15.40
N GLY A 285 3.32 -4.53 14.26
CA GLY A 285 2.61 -4.48 12.98
C GLY A 285 1.85 -5.76 12.67
N LEU A 286 2.09 -6.30 11.48
CA LEU A 286 1.46 -7.55 11.03
C LEU A 286 1.98 -8.76 11.83
N PRO A 287 1.24 -9.89 11.85
CA PRO A 287 1.69 -11.11 12.51
C PRO A 287 3.09 -11.53 12.03
N LEU A 288 3.90 -12.05 12.96
CA LEU A 288 5.25 -12.53 12.65
C LEU A 288 5.22 -13.56 11.50
N GLY A 289 6.16 -13.45 10.59
CA GLY A 289 6.23 -14.28 9.40
C GLY A 289 5.44 -13.75 8.21
N SER A 290 4.56 -12.74 8.38
CA SER A 290 3.91 -12.07 7.25
C SER A 290 4.96 -11.42 6.34
N PRO A 291 4.80 -11.47 5.00
CA PRO A 291 5.70 -10.77 4.12
C PRO A 291 5.52 -9.25 4.31
N SER A 292 6.50 -8.62 4.95
CA SER A 292 6.49 -7.19 5.27
C SER A 292 7.86 -6.57 5.05
N LEU A 293 7.88 -5.35 4.50
CA LEU A 293 9.12 -4.59 4.33
C LEU A 293 9.71 -4.17 5.69
N GLY A 294 8.85 -3.86 6.68
CA GLY A 294 9.28 -3.50 8.02
C GLY A 294 9.88 -4.68 8.78
N GLU A 295 9.31 -5.88 8.64
CA GLU A 295 9.88 -7.10 9.21
C GLU A 295 11.26 -7.44 8.61
N LEU A 296 11.42 -7.32 7.28
CA LEU A 296 12.73 -7.49 6.64
C LEU A 296 13.76 -6.49 7.15
N LEU A 297 13.37 -5.23 7.41
CA LEU A 297 14.24 -4.23 8.04
C LEU A 297 14.63 -4.64 9.47
N LEU A 298 13.70 -5.16 10.26
CA LEU A 298 13.95 -5.67 11.60
C LEU A 298 14.91 -6.85 11.57
N GLN A 299 14.70 -7.80 10.66
CA GLN A 299 15.60 -8.94 10.47
C GLN A 299 17.00 -8.47 10.04
N GLY A 300 17.09 -7.48 9.13
CA GLY A 300 18.37 -6.89 8.72
C GLY A 300 19.11 -6.21 9.87
N LYS A 301 18.40 -5.53 10.77
CA LYS A 301 18.98 -4.98 12.01
C LYS A 301 19.51 -6.05 12.95
N ASN A 302 18.80 -7.17 13.06
CA ASN A 302 19.15 -8.26 13.99
C ASN A 302 20.23 -9.19 13.42
N ASN A 303 20.47 -9.17 12.10
CA ASN A 303 21.41 -10.04 11.39
C ASN A 303 22.41 -9.20 10.58
N LEU A 304 23.30 -8.48 11.26
CA LEU A 304 24.28 -7.58 10.61
C LEU A 304 25.28 -8.34 9.69
N GLN A 305 25.47 -9.64 9.91
CA GLN A 305 26.26 -10.53 9.03
C GLN A 305 25.55 -10.79 7.68
N ALA A 306 24.27 -10.46 7.56
CA ALA A 306 23.46 -10.62 6.34
C ALA A 306 22.98 -9.23 5.81
N PRO A 307 23.90 -8.39 5.30
CA PRO A 307 23.58 -7.00 4.94
C PRO A 307 22.55 -6.89 3.82
N TRP A 308 22.42 -7.92 2.96
CA TRP A 308 21.42 -7.94 1.88
C TRP A 308 19.99 -7.78 2.40
N LEU A 309 19.65 -8.30 3.60
CA LEU A 309 18.32 -8.16 4.20
C LEU A 309 17.96 -6.69 4.41
N GLY A 310 18.77 -5.99 5.21
CA GLY A 310 18.52 -4.59 5.54
C GLY A 310 18.62 -3.68 4.33
N ILE A 311 19.62 -3.86 3.47
CA ILE A 311 19.84 -3.03 2.27
C ILE A 311 18.70 -3.21 1.28
N ALA A 312 18.29 -4.44 0.97
CA ALA A 312 17.23 -4.69 -0.01
C ALA A 312 15.88 -4.13 0.48
N ALA A 313 15.53 -4.35 1.75
CA ALA A 313 14.30 -3.82 2.33
C ALA A 313 14.33 -2.28 2.39
N PHE A 314 15.44 -1.68 2.83
CA PHE A 314 15.60 -0.22 2.88
C PHE A 314 15.47 0.41 1.49
N LEU A 315 16.18 -0.11 0.49
CA LEU A 315 16.10 0.41 -0.87
C LEU A 315 14.69 0.30 -1.43
N SER A 316 13.97 -0.79 -1.16
CA SER A 316 12.59 -0.97 -1.60
C SER A 316 11.67 0.10 -1.02
N VAL A 317 11.74 0.34 0.29
CA VAL A 317 10.97 1.41 0.96
C VAL A 317 11.39 2.78 0.43
N ALA A 318 12.70 3.06 0.36
CA ALA A 318 13.22 4.36 -0.09
C ALA A 318 12.78 4.70 -1.52
N VAL A 319 12.81 3.72 -2.44
CA VAL A 319 12.33 3.91 -3.82
C VAL A 319 10.83 4.21 -3.83
N LEU A 320 10.01 3.42 -3.13
CA LEU A 320 8.56 3.65 -3.07
C LEU A 320 8.21 5.05 -2.54
N LEU A 321 8.82 5.45 -1.42
CA LEU A 321 8.56 6.74 -0.82
C LEU A 321 9.05 7.89 -1.71
N SER A 322 10.23 7.76 -2.32
CA SER A 322 10.78 8.76 -3.25
C SER A 322 9.87 8.96 -4.47
N LEU A 323 9.37 7.87 -5.07
CA LEU A 323 8.44 7.95 -6.19
C LEU A 323 7.16 8.68 -5.80
N LEU A 324 6.59 8.38 -4.63
CA LEU A 324 5.38 9.03 -4.13
C LEU A 324 5.60 10.52 -3.85
N ILE A 325 6.75 10.91 -3.29
CA ILE A 325 7.12 12.31 -3.07
C ILE A 325 7.19 13.06 -4.41
N PHE A 326 7.89 12.52 -5.41
CA PHE A 326 7.99 13.16 -6.74
C PHE A 326 6.62 13.25 -7.44
N ILE A 327 5.76 12.24 -7.29
CA ILE A 327 4.38 12.30 -7.78
C ILE A 327 3.62 13.41 -7.05
N GLY A 328 3.74 13.48 -5.73
CA GLY A 328 3.07 14.49 -4.90
C GLY A 328 3.48 15.91 -5.25
N GLU A 329 4.78 16.17 -5.44
CA GLU A 329 5.29 17.46 -5.88
C GLU A 329 4.75 17.84 -7.27
N ALA A 330 4.76 16.90 -8.22
CA ALA A 330 4.25 17.16 -9.56
C ALA A 330 2.73 17.39 -9.59
N VAL A 331 1.98 16.67 -8.77
CA VAL A 331 0.54 16.90 -8.59
C VAL A 331 0.31 18.30 -8.00
N ARG A 332 1.01 18.66 -6.92
CA ARG A 332 0.89 19.99 -6.32
C ARG A 332 1.22 21.10 -7.31
N ASP A 333 2.30 20.95 -8.08
CA ASP A 333 2.69 21.91 -9.11
C ASP A 333 1.66 22.04 -10.24
N ALA A 334 1.02 20.93 -10.64
CA ALA A 334 -0.01 20.93 -11.67
C ALA A 334 -1.30 21.67 -11.25
N PHE A 335 -1.58 21.69 -9.94
CA PHE A 335 -2.78 22.35 -9.37
C PHE A 335 -2.48 23.79 -8.91
N ASP A 336 -1.22 24.24 -8.86
CA ASP A 336 -0.86 25.61 -8.48
C ASP A 336 -1.21 26.59 -9.61
N PRO A 337 -2.13 27.55 -9.38
CA PRO A 337 -2.53 28.54 -10.41
C PRO A 337 -1.42 29.54 -10.73
N ASN A 338 -0.46 29.75 -9.81
CA ASN A 338 0.57 30.78 -9.95
C ASN A 338 1.80 30.29 -10.77
N LYS A 339 1.93 28.98 -10.98
CA LYS A 339 2.95 28.44 -11.88
C LYS A 339 2.43 28.49 -13.32
N ALA A 340 2.62 29.63 -13.97
CA ALA A 340 2.45 29.73 -15.42
C ALA A 340 3.45 28.79 -16.13
N VAL A 341 3.00 28.15 -17.20
CA VAL A 341 3.85 27.33 -18.09
C VAL A 341 4.77 28.26 -18.88
#